data_1803ad71afacee1f7cff0ae97fd3fa77
#
_entry.id   1803ad71afacee1f7cff0ae97fd3fa77
#
_cell.length_a   1.000
_cell.length_b   1.000
_cell.length_c   1.000
_cell.angle_alpha   90.00
_cell.angle_beta   90.00
_cell.angle_gamma   90.00
#
_symmetry.space_group_name_H-M   'P 1'
#
loop_
_entity.id
_entity.type
_entity.pdbx_description
1 polymer ?
#
loop_
_entity_poly.entity_id
_entity_poly.type
_entity_poly.pdbx_seq_one_letter_code
_entity_poly.pdbx_strand_id
1 'polypeptide(L)'
;MFFLVKVGKSTILSILCNLENKSGGSIIKKDNLKFGFMFQRDTLFDWMTIKDNCMLGARIKKSIDEDTIKYCDDLLKSYGLYEFKDSYPRELSGGMRQRVALIRTLMLKPDILLLDEPFSALDYQNRLTISNDVYKIIKNENKTTVMVTHDVGEAVSMANIVIVLSERPAIIKNIYKIEYNKKDTPIKNRLNPKFNEYCNKIWRDLNVI
;
A
#
# COMPACT_ATOMS: atom_id res chain seq x y z
N MET A 1 6.23 -7.24 -4.95
CA MET A 1 5.01 -6.42 -4.89
C MET A 1 3.96 -7.04 -5.78
N PHE A 2 2.79 -7.31 -5.25
CA PHE A 2 1.67 -7.90 -5.96
C PHE A 2 0.53 -6.89 -6.01
N PHE A 3 -0.16 -6.80 -7.16
CA PHE A 3 -1.31 -5.91 -7.32
C PHE A 3 -2.52 -6.70 -7.79
N LEU A 4 -3.68 -6.37 -7.21
CA LEU A 4 -4.99 -6.89 -7.59
C LEU A 4 -5.78 -5.77 -8.24
N VAL A 5 -6.32 -6.03 -9.44
CA VAL A 5 -7.09 -5.04 -10.20
C VAL A 5 -8.51 -5.56 -10.42
N LYS A 6 -9.53 -4.74 -10.14
CA LYS A 6 -11.00 -4.92 -10.25
C LYS A 6 -11.68 -5.46 -8.96
N VAL A 7 -12.89 -6.01 -9.04
CA VAL A 7 -13.88 -6.21 -7.95
C VAL A 7 -13.48 -7.29 -6.92
N GLY A 8 -13.93 -7.16 -5.66
CA GLY A 8 -13.67 -8.16 -4.59
C GLY A 8 -12.33 -8.02 -3.86
N LYS A 9 -11.59 -6.95 -4.13
CA LYS A 9 -10.21 -6.73 -3.72
C LYS A 9 -10.04 -6.55 -2.20
N SER A 10 -10.81 -5.66 -1.59
CA SER A 10 -10.75 -5.39 -0.14
C SER A 10 -11.11 -6.63 0.67
N THR A 11 -12.10 -7.41 0.22
CA THR A 11 -12.48 -8.69 0.83
C THR A 11 -11.31 -9.68 0.85
N ILE A 12 -10.54 -9.79 -0.23
CA ILE A 12 -9.35 -10.66 -0.27
C ILE A 12 -8.33 -10.22 0.77
N LEU A 13 -8.04 -8.91 0.87
CA LEU A 13 -7.12 -8.39 1.88
C LEU A 13 -7.64 -8.64 3.30
N SER A 14 -8.94 -8.41 3.55
CA SER A 14 -9.57 -8.64 4.85
C SER A 14 -9.50 -10.10 5.27
N ILE A 15 -9.71 -11.04 4.33
CA ILE A 15 -9.59 -12.49 4.59
C ILE A 15 -8.12 -12.85 4.89
N LEU A 16 -7.15 -12.30 4.16
CA LEU A 16 -5.72 -12.59 4.38
C LEU A 16 -5.23 -12.21 5.79
N CYS A 17 -5.76 -11.12 6.35
CA CYS A 17 -5.42 -10.67 7.71
C CYS A 17 -6.42 -11.13 8.79
N ASN A 18 -7.35 -12.05 8.46
CA ASN A 18 -8.37 -12.61 9.35
C ASN A 18 -9.35 -11.55 9.91
N LEU A 19 -9.62 -10.47 9.20
CA LEU A 19 -10.69 -9.51 9.52
C LEU A 19 -12.05 -10.03 9.03
N GLU A 20 -12.07 -10.88 8.01
CA GLU A 20 -13.26 -11.55 7.49
C GLU A 20 -13.02 -13.07 7.35
N ASN A 21 -14.08 -13.83 7.51
CA ASN A 21 -14.04 -15.28 7.34
C ASN A 21 -14.19 -15.65 5.86
N LYS A 22 -13.38 -16.61 5.40
CA LYS A 22 -13.54 -17.20 4.08
C LYS A 22 -14.77 -18.14 4.05
N SER A 23 -15.49 -18.16 2.94
CA SER A 23 -16.64 -19.08 2.73
C SER A 23 -16.19 -20.49 2.37
N GLY A 24 -14.95 -20.67 1.87
CA GLY A 24 -14.42 -21.96 1.47
C GLY A 24 -12.95 -21.87 1.05
N GLY A 25 -12.38 -22.99 0.62
CA GLY A 25 -10.98 -23.06 0.21
C GLY A 25 -9.98 -23.05 1.37
N SER A 26 -8.69 -22.96 1.05
CA SER A 26 -7.60 -22.92 2.03
C SER A 26 -6.67 -21.73 1.78
N ILE A 27 -6.06 -21.22 2.84
CA ILE A 27 -4.99 -20.22 2.78
C ILE A 27 -3.75 -20.88 3.34
N ILE A 28 -2.73 -21.06 2.50
CA ILE A 28 -1.43 -21.59 2.90
C ILE A 28 -0.52 -20.42 3.18
N LYS A 29 -0.11 -20.26 4.42
CA LYS A 29 0.82 -19.21 4.86
C LYS A 29 1.82 -19.78 5.86
N LYS A 30 3.00 -19.16 5.93
CA LYS A 30 3.96 -19.45 6.99
C LYS A 30 3.36 -19.07 8.35
N ASP A 31 3.68 -19.85 9.38
CA ASP A 31 3.24 -19.57 10.74
C ASP A 31 3.79 -18.21 11.23
N ASN A 32 3.02 -17.57 12.11
CA ASN A 32 3.38 -16.31 12.78
C ASN A 32 3.65 -15.10 11.87
N LEU A 33 3.17 -15.11 10.61
CA LEU A 33 3.25 -13.95 9.73
C LEU A 33 2.44 -12.77 10.30
N LYS A 34 3.11 -11.62 10.42
CA LYS A 34 2.50 -10.36 10.83
C LYS A 34 2.06 -9.59 9.60
N PHE A 35 0.80 -9.23 9.54
CA PHE A 35 0.24 -8.38 8.50
C PHE A 35 0.11 -6.95 9.01
N GLY A 36 0.51 -5.98 8.19
CA GLY A 36 0.16 -4.58 8.36
C GLY A 36 -0.90 -4.21 7.34
N PHE A 37 -2.06 -3.76 7.79
CA PHE A 37 -3.17 -3.38 6.91
C PHE A 37 -3.33 -1.86 6.89
N MET A 38 -3.30 -1.28 5.69
CA MET A 38 -3.61 0.12 5.45
C MET A 38 -4.93 0.20 4.69
N PHE A 39 -5.93 0.83 5.30
CA PHE A 39 -7.25 1.03 4.72
C PHE A 39 -7.23 2.10 3.61
N GLN A 40 -8.25 2.08 2.77
CA GLN A 40 -8.45 3.04 1.69
C GLN A 40 -8.46 4.50 2.19
N ARG A 41 -9.07 4.75 3.35
CA ARG A 41 -8.96 6.02 4.07
C ARG A 41 -7.79 5.95 5.05
N ASP A 42 -7.11 7.06 5.27
CA ASP A 42 -5.96 7.12 6.20
C ASP A 42 -6.32 6.74 7.65
N THR A 43 -7.60 6.91 8.03
CA THR A 43 -8.14 6.58 9.37
C THR A 43 -7.27 7.08 10.52
N LEU A 44 -6.64 8.25 10.37
CA LEU A 44 -5.90 8.90 11.43
C LEU A 44 -6.88 9.44 12.48
N PHE A 45 -6.46 9.39 13.73
CA PHE A 45 -7.24 9.98 14.83
C PHE A 45 -6.97 11.49 14.90
N ASP A 46 -7.99 12.30 14.63
CA ASP A 46 -7.87 13.78 14.53
C ASP A 46 -7.47 14.45 15.84
N TRP A 47 -7.72 13.80 16.98
CA TRP A 47 -7.35 14.26 18.32
C TRP A 47 -5.96 13.85 18.77
N MET A 48 -5.23 13.10 17.97
CA MET A 48 -3.87 12.66 18.23
C MET A 48 -2.89 13.39 17.33
N THR A 49 -1.69 13.68 17.86
CA THR A 49 -0.60 14.20 17.04
C THR A 49 -0.18 13.16 15.98
N ILE A 50 0.60 13.58 15.01
CA ILE A 50 1.15 12.70 13.97
C ILE A 50 2.03 11.60 14.61
N LYS A 51 2.89 11.97 15.56
CA LYS A 51 3.71 11.01 16.29
C LYS A 51 2.85 10.02 17.07
N ASP A 52 1.81 10.50 17.74
CA ASP A 52 0.89 9.64 18.50
C ASP A 52 0.12 8.67 17.60
N ASN A 53 -0.33 9.14 16.43
CA ASN A 53 -0.93 8.28 15.43
C ASN A 53 0.03 7.18 14.98
N CYS A 54 1.29 7.50 14.69
CA CYS A 54 2.30 6.52 14.31
C CYS A 54 2.57 5.50 15.43
N MET A 55 2.66 5.96 16.67
CA MET A 55 2.98 5.14 17.84
C MET A 55 1.81 4.31 18.39
N LEU A 56 0.60 4.47 17.84
CA LEU A 56 -0.63 3.86 18.37
C LEU A 56 -0.51 2.34 18.56
N GLY A 57 0.03 1.64 17.58
CA GLY A 57 0.19 0.18 17.65
C GLY A 57 1.14 -0.27 18.78
N ALA A 58 2.21 0.48 18.99
CA ALA A 58 3.14 0.24 20.08
C ALA A 58 2.51 0.52 21.46
N ARG A 59 1.68 1.58 21.55
CA ARG A 59 0.92 1.89 22.78
C ARG A 59 -0.06 0.78 23.14
N ILE A 60 -0.83 0.28 22.16
CA ILE A 60 -1.79 -0.82 22.39
C ILE A 60 -1.07 -2.08 22.87
N LYS A 61 0.10 -2.38 22.29
CA LYS A 61 0.91 -3.54 22.67
C LYS A 61 1.73 -3.32 23.94
N LYS A 62 1.69 -2.12 24.53
CA LYS A 62 2.51 -1.72 25.68
C LYS A 62 4.01 -1.98 25.46
N SER A 63 4.48 -1.77 24.23
CA SER A 63 5.86 -2.02 23.77
C SER A 63 6.56 -0.72 23.38
N ILE A 64 6.40 0.34 24.18
CA ILE A 64 7.10 1.62 23.99
C ILE A 64 8.40 1.56 24.78
N ASP A 65 9.49 1.56 24.03
CA ASP A 65 10.86 1.70 24.53
C ASP A 65 11.61 2.75 23.70
N GLU A 66 12.84 3.03 24.07
CA GLU A 66 13.68 4.02 23.38
C GLU A 66 13.91 3.65 21.91
N ASP A 67 14.08 2.36 21.60
CA ASP A 67 14.28 1.88 20.23
C ASP A 67 13.02 2.07 19.37
N THR A 68 11.85 1.86 19.94
CA THR A 68 10.57 2.09 19.26
C THR A 68 10.34 3.58 18.97
N ILE A 69 10.67 4.44 19.94
CA ILE A 69 10.57 5.90 19.75
C ILE A 69 11.55 6.35 18.68
N LYS A 70 12.80 5.91 18.74
CA LYS A 70 13.83 6.21 17.75
C LYS A 70 13.42 5.74 16.35
N TYR A 71 12.92 4.52 16.23
CA TYR A 71 12.44 3.99 14.94
C TYR A 71 11.31 4.84 14.35
N CYS A 72 10.37 5.30 15.18
CA CYS A 72 9.32 6.23 14.75
C CYS A 72 9.92 7.54 14.24
N ASP A 73 10.82 8.15 14.98
CA ASP A 73 11.45 9.41 14.61
C ASP A 73 12.29 9.26 13.33
N ASP A 74 12.97 8.13 13.15
CA ASP A 74 13.76 7.84 11.93
C ASP A 74 12.85 7.66 10.71
N LEU A 75 11.70 6.98 10.85
CA LEU A 75 10.69 6.91 9.79
C LEU A 75 10.13 8.30 9.45
N LEU A 76 9.75 9.09 10.45
CA LEU A 76 9.25 10.45 10.24
C LEU A 76 10.28 11.34 9.51
N LYS A 77 11.56 11.25 9.88
CA LYS A 77 12.67 11.97 9.20
C LYS A 77 12.84 11.49 7.77
N SER A 78 12.95 10.18 7.56
CA SER A 78 13.20 9.57 6.25
C SER A 78 12.10 9.90 5.24
N TYR A 79 10.89 10.17 5.72
CA TYR A 79 9.72 10.42 4.86
C TYR A 79 9.23 11.88 4.92
N GLY A 80 10.08 12.79 5.46
CA GLY A 80 9.87 14.24 5.42
C GLY A 80 8.69 14.73 6.27
N LEU A 81 8.43 14.05 7.39
CA LEU A 81 7.31 14.36 8.28
C LEU A 81 7.74 14.72 9.71
N TYR A 82 9.05 14.72 9.98
CA TYR A 82 9.55 14.93 11.34
C TYR A 82 9.17 16.30 11.92
N GLU A 83 9.23 17.35 11.12
CA GLU A 83 8.85 18.72 11.51
C GLU A 83 7.36 18.85 11.86
N PHE A 84 6.54 17.90 11.39
CA PHE A 84 5.09 17.85 11.62
C PHE A 84 4.70 16.83 12.70
N LYS A 85 5.64 16.26 13.43
CA LYS A 85 5.39 15.18 14.41
C LYS A 85 4.38 15.56 15.50
N ASP A 86 4.38 16.84 15.90
CA ASP A 86 3.53 17.40 16.94
C ASP A 86 2.26 18.07 16.38
N SER A 87 2.11 18.15 15.04
CA SER A 87 0.90 18.61 14.36
C SER A 87 -0.22 17.57 14.40
N TYR A 88 -1.44 18.00 14.09
CA TYR A 88 -2.62 17.15 14.00
C TYR A 88 -2.96 16.82 12.54
N PRO A 89 -3.71 15.72 12.26
CA PRO A 89 -4.03 15.29 10.89
C PRO A 89 -4.68 16.39 10.02
N ARG A 90 -5.52 17.25 10.60
CA ARG A 90 -6.18 18.35 9.91
C ARG A 90 -5.22 19.42 9.35
N GLU A 91 -3.98 19.46 9.85
CA GLU A 91 -2.95 20.45 9.44
C GLU A 91 -2.10 19.90 8.28
N LEU A 92 -2.31 18.64 7.88
CA LEU A 92 -1.54 17.97 6.84
C LEU A 92 -2.28 17.90 5.51
N SER A 93 -1.51 17.93 4.41
CA SER A 93 -2.06 17.59 3.09
C SER A 93 -2.48 16.12 3.01
N GLY A 94 -3.35 15.78 2.06
CA GLY A 94 -3.78 14.39 1.85
C GLY A 94 -2.61 13.42 1.65
N GLY A 95 -1.59 13.83 0.90
CA GLY A 95 -0.39 13.01 0.68
C GLY A 95 0.48 12.84 1.93
N MET A 96 0.56 13.85 2.79
CA MET A 96 1.22 13.73 4.08
C MET A 96 0.47 12.75 4.98
N ARG A 97 -0.86 12.84 5.03
CA ARG A 97 -1.70 11.92 5.81
C ARG A 97 -1.54 10.46 5.34
N GLN A 98 -1.46 10.22 4.03
CA GLN A 98 -1.20 8.87 3.49
C GLN A 98 0.16 8.34 3.93
N ARG A 99 1.21 9.16 3.92
CA ARG A 99 2.54 8.76 4.44
C ARG A 99 2.50 8.45 5.93
N VAL A 100 1.78 9.25 6.74
CA VAL A 100 1.58 8.97 8.17
C VAL A 100 0.87 7.62 8.39
N ALA A 101 -0.19 7.33 7.65
CA ALA A 101 -0.92 6.07 7.73
C ALA A 101 -0.02 4.87 7.37
N LEU A 102 0.87 5.03 6.37
CA LEU A 102 1.84 4.00 6.03
C LEU A 102 2.89 3.82 7.15
N ILE A 103 3.45 4.92 7.70
CA ILE A 103 4.39 4.87 8.84
C ILE A 103 3.74 4.16 10.02
N ARG A 104 2.50 4.52 10.38
CA ARG A 104 1.73 3.84 11.45
C ARG A 104 1.66 2.34 11.22
N THR A 105 1.45 1.93 9.97
CA THR A 105 1.39 0.51 9.60
C THR A 105 2.77 -0.15 9.71
N LEU A 106 3.84 0.53 9.29
CA LEU A 106 5.23 0.06 9.39
C LEU A 106 5.71 -0.06 10.83
N MET A 107 5.23 0.79 11.74
CA MET A 107 5.54 0.72 13.17
C MET A 107 5.16 -0.62 13.81
N LEU A 108 4.23 -1.37 13.22
CA LEU A 108 3.89 -2.74 13.63
C LEU A 108 4.96 -3.76 13.24
N LYS A 109 6.00 -3.35 12.50
CA LYS A 109 7.06 -4.21 11.94
C LYS A 109 6.48 -5.43 11.23
N PRO A 110 5.56 -5.23 10.24
CA PRO A 110 4.91 -6.35 9.55
C PRO A 110 5.87 -7.08 8.62
N ASP A 111 5.59 -8.36 8.37
CA ASP A 111 6.26 -9.15 7.33
C ASP A 111 5.65 -8.86 5.96
N ILE A 112 4.34 -8.63 5.93
CA ILE A 112 3.58 -8.35 4.70
C ILE A 112 2.72 -7.09 4.90
N LEU A 113 2.83 -6.16 3.95
CA LEU A 113 1.97 -4.98 3.86
C LEU A 113 0.77 -5.27 2.95
N LEU A 114 -0.43 -5.00 3.44
CA LEU A 114 -1.68 -5.04 2.70
C LEU A 114 -2.19 -3.61 2.54
N LEU A 115 -2.25 -3.11 1.31
CA LEU A 115 -2.64 -1.73 1.02
C LEU A 115 -3.92 -1.72 0.18
N ASP A 116 -4.99 -1.19 0.74
CA ASP A 116 -6.30 -1.11 0.08
C ASP A 116 -6.50 0.27 -0.55
N GLU A 117 -6.37 0.37 -1.87
CA GLU A 117 -6.53 1.58 -2.67
C GLU A 117 -5.85 2.83 -2.05
N PRO A 118 -4.57 2.79 -1.71
CA PRO A 118 -3.93 3.81 -0.88
C PRO A 118 -3.88 5.20 -1.53
N PHE A 119 -4.16 5.33 -2.82
CA PHE A 119 -4.08 6.59 -3.56
C PHE A 119 -5.43 7.09 -4.10
N SER A 120 -6.53 6.40 -3.82
CA SER A 120 -7.84 6.68 -4.44
C SER A 120 -8.41 8.07 -4.10
N ALA A 121 -8.07 8.62 -2.94
CA ALA A 121 -8.53 9.93 -2.47
C ALA A 121 -7.68 11.12 -2.99
N LEU A 122 -6.68 10.87 -3.83
CA LEU A 122 -5.75 11.88 -4.33
C LEU A 122 -6.08 12.29 -5.77
N ASP A 123 -5.90 13.55 -6.10
CA ASP A 123 -5.90 14.01 -7.49
C ASP A 123 -4.73 13.41 -8.28
N TYR A 124 -4.80 13.48 -9.61
CA TYR A 124 -3.86 12.78 -10.49
C TYR A 124 -2.40 13.17 -10.28
N GLN A 125 -2.07 14.46 -10.12
CA GLN A 125 -0.69 14.92 -9.97
C GLN A 125 -0.11 14.50 -8.61
N ASN A 126 -0.87 14.71 -7.54
CA ASN A 126 -0.49 14.27 -6.20
C ASN A 126 -0.36 12.74 -6.14
N ARG A 127 -1.25 12.00 -6.82
CA ARG A 127 -1.20 10.55 -6.90
C ARG A 127 0.12 10.04 -7.48
N LEU A 128 0.62 10.64 -8.57
CA LEU A 128 1.91 10.27 -9.17
C LEU A 128 3.08 10.48 -8.20
N THR A 129 3.11 11.62 -7.53
CA THR A 129 4.16 11.96 -6.58
C THR A 129 4.11 11.04 -5.36
N ILE A 130 2.94 10.90 -4.75
CA ILE A 130 2.75 10.07 -3.54
C ILE A 130 3.00 8.60 -3.81
N SER A 131 2.53 8.05 -4.95
CA SER A 131 2.81 6.65 -5.32
C SER A 131 4.31 6.39 -5.47
N ASN A 132 5.05 7.36 -5.99
CA ASN A 132 6.51 7.28 -6.10
C ASN A 132 7.20 7.29 -4.72
N ASP A 133 6.73 8.12 -3.80
CA ASP A 133 7.25 8.18 -2.43
C ASP A 133 6.93 6.90 -1.66
N VAL A 134 5.67 6.44 -1.70
CA VAL A 134 5.24 5.19 -1.08
C VAL A 134 6.02 3.99 -1.63
N TYR A 135 6.28 3.95 -2.93
CA TYR A 135 7.11 2.91 -3.54
C TYR A 135 8.52 2.89 -2.95
N LYS A 136 9.15 4.07 -2.81
CA LYS A 136 10.49 4.19 -2.19
C LYS A 136 10.47 3.70 -0.73
N ILE A 137 9.46 4.10 0.04
CA ILE A 137 9.25 3.65 1.42
C ILE A 137 9.23 2.12 1.49
N ILE A 138 8.35 1.50 0.72
CA ILE A 138 8.19 0.04 0.70
C ILE A 138 9.49 -0.66 0.29
N LYS A 139 10.22 -0.10 -0.67
CA LYS A 139 11.50 -0.64 -1.13
C LYS A 139 12.58 -0.54 -0.08
N ASN A 140 12.72 0.61 0.57
CA ASN A 140 13.71 0.83 1.63
C ASN A 140 13.48 -0.10 2.82
N GLU A 141 12.21 -0.30 3.19
CA GLU A 141 11.82 -1.21 4.28
C GLU A 141 11.88 -2.70 3.87
N ASN A 142 12.20 -2.99 2.60
CA ASN A 142 12.31 -4.36 2.05
C ASN A 142 11.09 -5.25 2.36
N LYS A 143 9.86 -4.70 2.27
CA LYS A 143 8.63 -5.40 2.63
C LYS A 143 7.96 -6.08 1.44
N THR A 144 7.46 -7.28 1.66
CA THR A 144 6.51 -7.90 0.74
C THR A 144 5.19 -7.11 0.83
N THR A 145 4.65 -6.71 -0.32
CA THR A 145 3.45 -5.88 -0.35
C THR A 145 2.42 -6.48 -1.30
N VAL A 146 1.19 -6.55 -0.84
CA VAL A 146 0.00 -6.80 -1.67
C VAL A 146 -0.80 -5.51 -1.68
N MET A 147 -1.02 -4.95 -2.86
CA MET A 147 -1.78 -3.72 -3.04
C MET A 147 -2.98 -3.97 -3.94
N VAL A 148 -4.06 -3.35 -3.57
CA VAL A 148 -5.29 -3.32 -4.35
C VAL A 148 -5.44 -1.95 -4.96
N THR A 149 -5.77 -1.86 -6.24
CA THR A 149 -6.06 -0.60 -6.93
C THR A 149 -7.06 -0.82 -8.07
N HIS A 150 -7.74 0.23 -8.46
CA HIS A 150 -8.52 0.29 -9.70
C HIS A 150 -7.74 0.99 -10.83
N ASP A 151 -6.57 1.54 -10.55
CA ASP A 151 -5.71 2.21 -11.53
C ASP A 151 -4.68 1.24 -12.12
N VAL A 152 -4.86 0.89 -13.40
CA VAL A 152 -3.95 0.00 -14.14
C VAL A 152 -2.55 0.59 -14.24
N GLY A 153 -2.44 1.91 -14.37
CA GLY A 153 -1.15 2.59 -14.45
C GLY A 153 -0.36 2.51 -13.13
N GLU A 154 -1.03 2.58 -11.97
CA GLU A 154 -0.40 2.30 -10.68
C GLU A 154 0.11 0.86 -10.64
N ALA A 155 -0.76 -0.10 -10.95
CA ALA A 155 -0.42 -1.52 -10.93
C ALA A 155 0.80 -1.81 -11.81
N VAL A 156 0.79 -1.39 -13.06
CA VAL A 156 1.89 -1.64 -14.01
C VAL A 156 3.17 -0.91 -13.61
N SER A 157 3.09 0.34 -13.12
CA SER A 157 4.30 1.10 -12.77
C SER A 157 5.00 0.60 -11.50
N MET A 158 4.29 -0.02 -10.57
CA MET A 158 4.81 -0.38 -9.25
C MET A 158 5.02 -1.89 -9.06
N ALA A 159 4.14 -2.73 -9.63
CA ALA A 159 4.10 -4.16 -9.34
C ALA A 159 5.28 -4.96 -9.92
N ASN A 160 5.53 -6.13 -9.34
CA ASN A 160 6.27 -7.22 -9.99
C ASN A 160 5.28 -8.20 -10.66
N ILE A 161 4.10 -8.36 -10.03
CA ILE A 161 3.04 -9.24 -10.51
C ILE A 161 1.72 -8.47 -10.41
N VAL A 162 0.95 -8.46 -11.48
CA VAL A 162 -0.41 -7.93 -11.52
C VAL A 162 -1.38 -9.09 -11.73
N ILE A 163 -2.34 -9.23 -10.83
CA ILE A 163 -3.41 -10.23 -10.89
C ILE A 163 -4.70 -9.50 -11.29
N VAL A 164 -5.25 -9.86 -12.43
CA VAL A 164 -6.50 -9.28 -12.95
C VAL A 164 -7.67 -10.17 -12.52
N LEU A 165 -8.62 -9.58 -11.82
CA LEU A 165 -9.85 -10.25 -11.38
C LEU A 165 -11.00 -9.91 -12.34
N SER A 166 -11.97 -10.83 -12.48
CA SER A 166 -13.21 -10.60 -13.23
C SER A 166 -14.19 -9.74 -12.42
N GLU A 167 -15.35 -9.47 -12.98
CA GLU A 167 -16.54 -9.02 -12.25
C GLU A 167 -17.11 -10.13 -11.35
N ARG A 168 -18.12 -9.80 -10.55
CA ARG A 168 -18.74 -10.77 -9.62
C ARG A 168 -19.51 -11.85 -10.39
N PRO A 169 -19.33 -13.13 -10.00
CA PRO A 169 -18.41 -13.65 -9.00
C PRO A 169 -16.95 -13.55 -9.47
N ALA A 170 -16.05 -13.02 -8.60
CA ALA A 170 -14.68 -12.70 -8.99
C ALA A 170 -13.82 -13.97 -9.13
N ILE A 171 -13.23 -14.15 -10.30
CA ILE A 171 -12.22 -15.18 -10.59
C ILE A 171 -10.95 -14.52 -11.11
N ILE A 172 -9.83 -15.20 -11.03
CA ILE A 172 -8.58 -14.74 -11.66
C ILE A 172 -8.73 -14.88 -13.18
N LYS A 173 -8.73 -13.73 -13.88
CA LYS A 173 -8.75 -13.69 -15.34
C LYS A 173 -7.37 -13.91 -15.92
N ASN A 174 -6.36 -13.20 -15.36
CA ASN A 174 -4.99 -13.27 -15.85
C ASN A 174 -3.99 -12.88 -14.76
N ILE A 175 -2.73 -13.28 -14.94
CA ILE A 175 -1.59 -12.93 -14.09
C ILE A 175 -0.47 -12.43 -14.98
N TYR A 176 -0.08 -11.17 -14.79
CA TYR A 176 1.00 -10.52 -15.53
C TYR A 176 2.25 -10.38 -14.68
N LYS A 177 3.36 -10.93 -15.13
CA LYS A 177 4.68 -10.64 -14.59
C LYS A 177 5.21 -9.38 -15.29
N ILE A 178 5.41 -8.31 -14.52
CA ILE A 178 5.86 -7.02 -15.06
C ILE A 178 7.39 -7.00 -15.07
N GLU A 179 7.96 -7.05 -16.24
CA GLU A 179 9.40 -7.09 -16.46
C GLU A 179 9.85 -5.90 -17.31
N TYR A 180 10.55 -4.98 -16.67
CA TYR A 180 11.27 -3.90 -17.33
C TYR A 180 12.75 -4.27 -17.43
N ASN A 181 13.43 -3.86 -18.49
CA ASN A 181 14.88 -4.09 -18.65
C ASN A 181 15.67 -3.54 -17.45
N LYS A 182 15.25 -2.38 -16.94
CA LYS A 182 15.70 -1.81 -15.67
C LYS A 182 14.49 -1.28 -14.94
N LYS A 183 14.12 -1.92 -13.82
CA LYS A 183 13.01 -1.46 -12.98
C LYS A 183 13.50 -0.27 -12.14
N ASP A 184 12.78 0.82 -12.22
CA ASP A 184 13.08 2.09 -11.54
C ASP A 184 11.85 2.53 -10.70
N THR A 185 11.76 3.80 -10.40
CA THR A 185 10.62 4.40 -9.70
C THR A 185 9.35 4.36 -10.57
N PRO A 186 8.16 4.38 -9.99
CA PRO A 186 6.89 4.36 -10.72
C PRO A 186 6.79 5.44 -11.82
N ILE A 187 7.25 6.65 -11.54
CA ILE A 187 7.27 7.74 -12.53
C ILE A 187 8.12 7.37 -13.73
N LYS A 188 9.33 6.86 -13.51
CA LYS A 188 10.22 6.46 -14.60
C LYS A 188 9.75 5.21 -15.32
N ASN A 189 9.15 4.24 -14.62
CA ASN A 189 8.59 3.06 -15.23
C ASN A 189 7.46 3.39 -16.22
N ARG A 190 6.70 4.47 -15.98
CA ARG A 190 5.67 4.97 -16.92
C ARG A 190 6.23 5.47 -18.26
N LEU A 191 7.52 5.83 -18.29
CA LEU A 191 8.22 6.23 -19.52
C LEU A 191 8.79 5.03 -20.31
N ASN A 192 8.72 3.82 -19.74
CA ASN A 192 9.20 2.62 -20.42
C ASN A 192 8.26 2.22 -21.56
N PRO A 193 8.76 1.88 -22.75
CA PRO A 193 7.92 1.46 -23.87
C PRO A 193 6.97 0.31 -23.54
N LYS A 194 7.41 -0.65 -22.72
CA LYS A 194 6.57 -1.78 -22.28
C LYS A 194 5.42 -1.38 -21.35
N PHE A 195 5.45 -0.17 -20.77
CA PHE A 195 4.38 0.27 -19.86
C PHE A 195 3.02 0.29 -20.56
N ASN A 196 2.93 0.95 -21.71
CA ASN A 196 1.69 1.02 -22.48
C ASN A 196 1.26 -0.36 -23.00
N GLU A 197 2.21 -1.23 -23.35
CA GLU A 197 1.91 -2.59 -23.78
C GLU A 197 1.20 -3.39 -22.66
N TYR A 198 1.74 -3.35 -21.42
CA TYR A 198 1.12 -4.00 -20.28
C TYR A 198 -0.24 -3.38 -19.93
N CYS A 199 -0.36 -2.05 -19.93
CA CYS A 199 -1.63 -1.37 -19.67
C CYS A 199 -2.69 -1.81 -20.68
N ASN A 200 -2.39 -1.83 -21.97
CA ASN A 200 -3.33 -2.23 -23.03
C ASN A 200 -3.78 -3.70 -22.87
N LYS A 201 -2.86 -4.60 -22.52
CA LYS A 201 -3.22 -6.02 -22.25
C LYS A 201 -4.20 -6.13 -21.08
N ILE A 202 -3.92 -5.42 -19.99
CA ILE A 202 -4.75 -5.45 -18.79
C ILE A 202 -6.12 -4.80 -19.06
N TRP A 203 -6.19 -3.67 -19.81
CA TRP A 203 -7.45 -3.04 -20.14
C TRP A 203 -8.35 -3.92 -21.02
N ARG A 204 -7.76 -4.71 -21.96
CA ARG A 204 -8.52 -5.73 -22.71
C ARG A 204 -9.11 -6.78 -21.77
N ASP A 205 -8.34 -7.30 -20.84
CA ASP A 205 -8.85 -8.25 -19.85
C ASP A 205 -9.95 -7.65 -18.96
N LEU A 206 -9.91 -6.36 -18.72
CA LEU A 206 -10.92 -5.63 -17.97
C LEU A 206 -12.16 -5.25 -18.81
N ASN A 207 -12.15 -5.55 -20.11
CA ASN A 207 -13.18 -5.17 -21.09
C ASN A 207 -13.39 -3.64 -21.17
N VAL A 208 -12.32 -2.87 -21.10
CA VAL A 208 -12.35 -1.39 -21.23
C VAL A 208 -12.10 -0.95 -22.66
N ILE A 209 -11.33 -1.72 -23.42
CA ILE A 209 -10.99 -1.51 -24.83
C ILE A 209 -11.08 -2.80 -25.61
#